data_ea53d700df89350918d434bc75911eea
#
_entry.id   ea53d700df89350918d434bc75911eea
#
_cell.length_a   1.000
_cell.length_b   1.000
_cell.length_c   1.000
_cell.angle_alpha   90.00
_cell.angle_beta   90.00
_cell.angle_gamma   90.00
#
_symmetry.space_group_name_H-M   'P 1'
#
loop_
_entity.id
_entity.type
_entity.pdbx_description
1 polymer ?
#
loop_
_entity_poly.entity_id
_entity_poly.type
_entity_poly.pdbx_seq_one_letter_code
_entity_poly.pdbx_strand_id
1 'polypeptide(L)'
;MEFDIRQQMSEKEQDNALRPLCFADFAGQSKVTSNLKIFVEAAKLRGESLDHVLLFGPPGLGITTLSNIIANELGVGFKVTSGPVLDKPGDLAGLLTSLEPNDVLFIDEIHRLSPIVEEYLYSAMEDYRIDIMIDKGPSARTIQIDLNHFTLIGATTRSGLLTSPLRARFGINCHLEYYDADILAGIVKRSARLLNVEINEKAACEIARRSRGTPRIANALLRRVRDFAQVKGDGKIDLEIAQYALEALNIDTFGLDQIDNKLLLTIIDKFRGGPVGLNTIATAMGEDAGTIEDVYEPYLIKEGFIKRTPRGREATELAYKHLGKTPLSADGQQSMF
;
A
#
# COMPACT_ATOMS: atom_id res chain seq x y z
N MET A 1 26.82 -25.14 24.03
CA MET A 1 26.52 -24.50 22.74
C MET A 1 25.02 -24.17 22.77
N GLU A 2 24.67 -23.13 23.53
CA GLU A 2 23.29 -22.62 23.58
C GLU A 2 23.06 -21.83 22.31
N PHE A 3 22.27 -22.39 21.41
CA PHE A 3 21.75 -21.66 20.25
C PHE A 3 20.77 -20.60 20.77
N ASP A 4 21.12 -19.35 20.56
CA ASP A 4 20.33 -18.19 20.95
C ASP A 4 18.99 -18.18 20.16
N ILE A 5 17.93 -18.65 20.82
CA ILE A 5 16.56 -18.76 20.27
C ILE A 5 15.95 -17.36 19.93
N ARG A 6 16.68 -16.27 20.16
CA ARG A 6 16.23 -14.89 19.92
C ARG A 6 16.37 -14.40 18.48
N GLN A 7 16.85 -15.22 17.53
CA GLN A 7 17.15 -14.77 16.16
C GLN A 7 16.13 -15.15 15.07
N GLN A 8 14.98 -15.70 15.40
CA GLN A 8 13.94 -15.95 14.40
C GLN A 8 12.64 -15.19 14.69
N MET A 9 12.72 -13.87 14.72
CA MET A 9 11.52 -13.07 14.46
C MET A 9 11.06 -13.36 13.03
N SER A 10 9.80 -13.73 12.84
CA SER A 10 9.22 -13.90 11.50
C SER A 10 9.38 -12.60 10.70
N GLU A 11 9.39 -12.68 9.36
CA GLU A 11 9.48 -11.47 8.53
C GLU A 11 8.40 -10.43 8.90
N LYS A 12 7.21 -10.90 9.31
CA LYS A 12 6.12 -10.03 9.78
C LYS A 12 6.46 -9.31 11.08
N GLU A 13 7.12 -9.96 12.02
CA GLU A 13 7.55 -9.35 13.28
C GLU A 13 8.66 -8.33 13.06
N GLN A 14 9.60 -8.62 12.15
CA GLN A 14 10.64 -7.65 11.75
C GLN A 14 10.02 -6.44 11.04
N ASP A 15 9.04 -6.63 10.16
CA ASP A 15 8.33 -5.53 9.53
C ASP A 15 7.56 -4.67 10.53
N ASN A 16 6.94 -5.29 11.53
CA ASN A 16 6.25 -4.55 12.60
C ASN A 16 7.23 -3.75 13.47
N ALA A 17 8.40 -4.30 13.77
CA ALA A 17 9.44 -3.61 14.54
C ALA A 17 10.00 -2.37 13.82
N LEU A 18 9.97 -2.33 12.49
CA LEU A 18 10.40 -1.19 11.70
C LEU A 18 9.36 -0.07 11.59
N ARG A 19 8.09 -0.33 11.93
CA ARG A 19 7.02 0.65 11.81
C ARG A 19 7.16 1.75 12.85
N PRO A 20 7.02 3.04 12.47
CA PRO A 20 6.91 4.12 13.43
C PRO A 20 5.62 4.00 14.25
N LEU A 21 5.66 4.43 15.50
CA LEU A 21 4.54 4.36 16.44
C LEU A 21 3.94 5.75 16.75
N CYS A 22 4.59 6.82 16.33
CA CYS A 22 4.13 8.21 16.52
C CYS A 22 4.37 9.04 15.25
N PHE A 23 3.69 10.17 15.15
CA PHE A 23 3.87 11.08 14.02
C PHE A 23 5.29 11.65 13.92
N ALA A 24 6.02 11.77 15.01
CA ALA A 24 7.38 12.29 14.99
C ALA A 24 8.35 11.39 14.23
N ASP A 25 8.11 10.07 14.25
CA ASP A 25 8.92 9.06 13.58
C ASP A 25 8.45 8.74 12.16
N PHE A 26 7.27 9.24 11.76
CA PHE A 26 6.71 8.99 10.44
C PHE A 26 7.27 9.99 9.43
N ALA A 27 8.19 9.54 8.60
CA ALA A 27 8.79 10.36 7.56
C ALA A 27 7.89 10.47 6.33
N GLY A 28 7.93 11.63 5.68
CA GLY A 28 7.18 11.91 4.46
C GLY A 28 5.70 12.25 4.68
N GLN A 29 4.94 12.39 3.60
CA GLN A 29 3.52 12.77 3.62
C GLN A 29 3.24 14.02 4.47
N SER A 30 4.16 14.98 4.47
CA SER A 30 4.21 16.10 5.43
C SER A 30 2.89 16.88 5.54
N LYS A 31 2.21 17.13 4.42
CA LYS A 31 0.92 17.82 4.40
C LYS A 31 -0.18 16.99 5.09
N VAL A 32 -0.24 15.69 4.81
CA VAL A 32 -1.22 14.78 5.40
C VAL A 32 -0.97 14.64 6.90
N THR A 33 0.28 14.38 7.30
CA THR A 33 0.64 14.20 8.72
C THR A 33 0.45 15.48 9.55
N SER A 34 0.76 16.65 8.97
CA SER A 34 0.54 17.93 9.67
C SER A 34 -0.93 18.19 9.95
N ASN A 35 -1.81 17.93 8.98
CA ASN A 35 -3.25 18.07 9.17
C ASN A 35 -3.79 17.05 10.17
N LEU A 36 -3.40 15.77 10.05
CA LEU A 36 -3.83 14.73 10.97
C LEU A 36 -3.41 15.00 12.41
N LYS A 37 -2.21 15.54 12.64
CA LYS A 37 -1.77 15.98 13.99
C LYS A 37 -2.74 16.99 14.60
N ILE A 38 -3.13 18.01 13.82
CA ILE A 38 -4.08 19.02 14.28
C ILE A 38 -5.44 18.40 14.61
N PHE A 39 -5.96 17.53 13.73
CA PHE A 39 -7.27 16.90 13.94
C PHE A 39 -7.27 15.96 15.16
N VAL A 40 -6.22 15.16 15.33
CA VAL A 40 -6.04 14.28 16.49
C VAL A 40 -5.94 15.10 17.79
N GLU A 41 -5.14 16.16 17.79
CA GLU A 41 -5.00 17.04 18.97
C GLU A 41 -6.33 17.72 19.33
N ALA A 42 -7.06 18.21 18.34
CA ALA A 42 -8.37 18.82 18.53
C ALA A 42 -9.40 17.84 19.09
N ALA A 43 -9.45 16.60 18.59
CA ALA A 43 -10.34 15.54 19.10
C ALA A 43 -10.00 15.22 20.58
N LYS A 44 -8.72 15.10 20.92
CA LYS A 44 -8.25 14.90 22.30
C LYS A 44 -8.66 16.03 23.23
N LEU A 45 -8.53 17.28 22.80
CA LEU A 45 -8.89 18.45 23.61
C LEU A 45 -10.41 18.51 23.90
N ARG A 46 -11.24 18.02 22.98
CA ARG A 46 -12.69 17.95 23.17
C ARG A 46 -13.15 16.69 23.90
N GLY A 47 -12.27 15.66 24.01
CA GLY A 47 -12.65 14.36 24.58
C GLY A 47 -13.60 13.54 23.68
N GLU A 48 -13.56 13.78 22.37
CA GLU A 48 -14.41 13.18 21.37
C GLU A 48 -13.66 12.19 20.48
N SER A 49 -14.38 11.29 19.81
CA SER A 49 -13.81 10.49 18.71
C SER A 49 -13.37 11.41 17.56
N LEU A 50 -12.31 11.03 16.86
CA LEU A 50 -11.91 11.69 15.63
C LEU A 50 -12.97 11.43 14.54
N ASP A 51 -13.20 12.40 13.66
CA ASP A 51 -13.99 12.17 12.45
C ASP A 51 -13.46 10.96 11.66
N HIS A 52 -14.36 10.26 10.96
CA HIS A 52 -13.96 9.12 10.13
C HIS A 52 -12.96 9.51 9.05
N VAL A 53 -11.91 8.71 8.88
CA VAL A 53 -10.77 8.98 8.00
C VAL A 53 -10.72 7.99 6.84
N LEU A 54 -10.61 8.48 5.63
CA LEU A 54 -10.32 7.69 4.44
C LEU A 54 -8.85 7.92 4.03
N LEU A 55 -8.06 6.86 4.09
CA LEU A 55 -6.68 6.85 3.59
C LEU A 55 -6.62 6.09 2.26
N PHE A 56 -6.11 6.72 1.21
CA PHE A 56 -6.05 6.08 -0.10
C PHE A 56 -4.77 6.44 -0.85
N GLY A 57 -4.32 5.53 -1.69
CA GLY A 57 -3.10 5.67 -2.50
C GLY A 57 -2.53 4.33 -2.92
N PRO A 58 -1.42 4.32 -3.66
CA PRO A 58 -0.71 3.11 -4.03
C PRO A 58 -0.36 2.21 -2.84
N PRO A 59 -0.19 0.90 -3.04
CA PRO A 59 0.15 -0.01 -1.96
C PRO A 59 1.57 0.23 -1.43
N GLY A 60 1.79 -0.02 -0.14
CA GLY A 60 3.13 0.04 0.47
C GLY A 60 3.58 1.41 0.97
N LEU A 61 2.70 2.43 0.95
CA LEU A 61 3.00 3.80 1.38
C LEU A 61 2.87 4.03 2.90
N GLY A 62 2.46 3.03 3.67
CA GLY A 62 2.35 3.14 5.13
C GLY A 62 0.96 3.47 5.65
N ILE A 63 -0.12 3.22 4.89
CA ILE A 63 -1.51 3.47 5.28
C ILE A 63 -1.83 2.80 6.63
N THR A 64 -1.60 1.50 6.77
CA THR A 64 -1.83 0.76 8.02
C THR A 64 -0.98 1.31 9.18
N THR A 65 0.25 1.73 8.90
CA THR A 65 1.13 2.35 9.90
C THR A 65 0.57 3.68 10.37
N LEU A 66 0.13 4.53 9.46
CA LEU A 66 -0.45 5.83 9.77
C LEU A 66 -1.75 5.68 10.58
N SER A 67 -2.58 4.68 10.26
CA SER A 67 -3.79 4.36 11.02
C SER A 67 -3.48 3.95 12.46
N ASN A 68 -2.45 3.14 12.66
CA ASN A 68 -2.02 2.75 14.00
C ASN A 68 -1.44 3.94 14.78
N ILE A 69 -0.69 4.83 14.11
CA ILE A 69 -0.19 6.07 14.73
C ILE A 69 -1.34 6.95 15.21
N ILE A 70 -2.41 7.10 14.41
CA ILE A 70 -3.60 7.87 14.81
C ILE A 70 -4.19 7.31 16.12
N ALA A 71 -4.37 6.00 16.22
CA ALA A 71 -4.90 5.37 17.43
C ALA A 71 -3.95 5.55 18.65
N ASN A 72 -2.65 5.35 18.45
CA ASN A 72 -1.65 5.57 19.49
C ASN A 72 -1.64 7.01 19.99
N GLU A 73 -1.68 7.98 19.10
CA GLU A 73 -1.70 9.40 19.43
C GLU A 73 -3.00 9.82 20.11
N LEU A 74 -4.14 9.22 19.76
CA LEU A 74 -5.42 9.38 20.46
C LEU A 74 -5.38 8.73 21.85
N GLY A 75 -4.56 7.70 22.05
CA GLY A 75 -4.47 6.92 23.29
C GLY A 75 -5.64 5.95 23.47
N VAL A 76 -6.16 5.39 22.38
CA VAL A 76 -7.34 4.51 22.33
C VAL A 76 -7.01 3.15 21.71
N GLY A 77 -7.94 2.20 21.80
CA GLY A 77 -7.80 0.88 21.20
C GLY A 77 -7.76 0.94 19.67
N PHE A 78 -7.06 -0.03 19.07
CA PHE A 78 -6.93 -0.17 17.61
C PHE A 78 -7.36 -1.57 17.18
N LYS A 79 -8.53 -1.66 16.52
CA LYS A 79 -9.03 -2.90 15.94
C LYS A 79 -8.86 -2.92 14.43
N VAL A 80 -8.37 -4.03 13.91
CA VAL A 80 -8.01 -4.19 12.50
C VAL A 80 -8.84 -5.29 11.87
N THR A 81 -9.43 -4.99 10.73
CA THR A 81 -10.09 -5.95 9.86
C THR A 81 -9.85 -5.58 8.38
N SER A 82 -10.48 -6.30 7.46
CA SER A 82 -10.43 -5.97 6.04
C SER A 82 -11.79 -6.23 5.37
N GLY A 83 -12.05 -5.53 4.26
CA GLY A 83 -13.30 -5.69 3.50
C GLY A 83 -13.64 -7.14 3.19
N PRO A 84 -12.70 -7.96 2.65
CA PRO A 84 -12.95 -9.37 2.35
C PRO A 84 -13.29 -10.26 3.55
N VAL A 85 -12.93 -9.88 4.77
CA VAL A 85 -13.21 -10.64 6.00
C VAL A 85 -14.62 -10.36 6.51
N LEU A 86 -15.16 -9.17 6.23
CA LEU A 86 -16.51 -8.76 6.61
C LEU A 86 -17.52 -9.22 5.55
N ASP A 87 -17.85 -10.49 5.57
CA ASP A 87 -18.71 -11.10 4.55
C ASP A 87 -20.21 -10.90 4.86
N LYS A 88 -20.58 -10.84 6.15
CA LYS A 88 -21.97 -10.74 6.63
C LYS A 88 -22.16 -9.58 7.60
N PRO A 89 -23.38 -9.01 7.65
CA PRO A 89 -23.72 -7.97 8.64
C PRO A 89 -23.42 -8.35 10.08
N GLY A 90 -23.58 -9.64 10.44
CA GLY A 90 -23.25 -10.14 11.77
C GLY A 90 -21.79 -10.03 12.15
N ASP A 91 -20.86 -10.18 11.17
CA ASP A 91 -19.43 -10.04 11.39
C ASP A 91 -19.10 -8.58 11.75
N LEU A 92 -19.68 -7.64 10.99
CA LEU A 92 -19.55 -6.21 11.26
C LEU A 92 -20.16 -5.82 12.61
N ALA A 93 -21.37 -6.32 12.92
CA ALA A 93 -22.05 -6.05 14.18
C ALA A 93 -21.26 -6.54 15.38
N GLY A 94 -20.73 -7.77 15.35
CA GLY A 94 -19.88 -8.32 16.41
C GLY A 94 -18.62 -7.49 16.64
N LEU A 95 -18.03 -6.96 15.56
CA LEU A 95 -16.87 -6.11 15.65
C LEU A 95 -17.21 -4.75 16.26
N LEU A 96 -18.27 -4.08 15.77
CA LEU A 96 -18.68 -2.75 16.22
C LEU A 96 -19.11 -2.75 17.68
N THR A 97 -19.87 -3.76 18.13
CA THR A 97 -20.32 -3.87 19.53
C THR A 97 -19.18 -4.18 20.50
N SER A 98 -18.04 -4.62 20.01
CA SER A 98 -16.83 -4.90 20.80
C SER A 98 -15.92 -3.69 20.97
N LEU A 99 -16.22 -2.53 20.34
CA LEU A 99 -15.42 -1.31 20.45
C LEU A 99 -15.68 -0.61 21.79
N GLU A 100 -14.61 -0.18 22.43
CA GLU A 100 -14.68 0.73 23.56
C GLU A 100 -14.89 2.19 23.09
N PRO A 101 -15.31 3.10 23.98
CA PRO A 101 -15.50 4.51 23.61
C PRO A 101 -14.25 5.14 22.98
N ASN A 102 -14.44 5.77 21.83
CA ASN A 102 -13.43 6.44 20.99
C ASN A 102 -12.39 5.52 20.32
N ASP A 103 -12.54 4.19 20.41
CA ASP A 103 -11.68 3.25 19.71
C ASP A 103 -11.57 3.54 18.21
N VAL A 104 -10.46 3.13 17.63
CA VAL A 104 -10.24 3.19 16.19
C VAL A 104 -10.49 1.81 15.57
N LEU A 105 -11.44 1.76 14.64
CA LEU A 105 -11.65 0.61 13.75
C LEU A 105 -10.97 0.87 12.40
N PHE A 106 -10.02 0.04 12.05
CA PHE A 106 -9.34 0.08 10.74
C PHE A 106 -9.87 -1.03 9.82
N ILE A 107 -10.39 -0.64 8.65
CA ILE A 107 -10.83 -1.57 7.60
C ILE A 107 -9.92 -1.41 6.39
N ASP A 108 -9.06 -2.41 6.16
CA ASP A 108 -8.23 -2.46 4.95
C ASP A 108 -9.06 -2.93 3.75
N GLU A 109 -8.69 -2.51 2.54
CA GLU A 109 -9.41 -2.85 1.31
C GLU A 109 -10.92 -2.57 1.41
N ILE A 110 -11.32 -1.44 2.01
CA ILE A 110 -12.72 -1.11 2.30
C ILE A 110 -13.62 -1.11 1.06
N HIS A 111 -13.06 -0.89 -0.13
CA HIS A 111 -13.78 -0.98 -1.41
C HIS A 111 -14.26 -2.40 -1.76
N ARG A 112 -13.83 -3.41 -1.00
CA ARG A 112 -14.24 -4.82 -1.18
C ARG A 112 -15.34 -5.26 -0.23
N LEU A 113 -15.92 -4.35 0.54
CA LEU A 113 -17.11 -4.63 1.31
C LEU A 113 -18.27 -5.03 0.40
N SER A 114 -19.08 -6.00 0.83
CA SER A 114 -20.33 -6.31 0.13
C SER A 114 -21.32 -5.15 0.28
N PRO A 115 -22.19 -4.88 -0.70
CA PRO A 115 -23.18 -3.80 -0.60
C PRO A 115 -24.04 -3.88 0.66
N ILE A 116 -24.37 -5.09 1.09
CA ILE A 116 -25.19 -5.31 2.31
C ILE A 116 -24.42 -4.86 3.55
N VAL A 117 -23.16 -5.24 3.69
CA VAL A 117 -22.33 -4.83 4.84
C VAL A 117 -22.08 -3.32 4.82
N GLU A 118 -21.91 -2.74 3.63
CA GLU A 118 -21.73 -1.31 3.46
C GLU A 118 -22.93 -0.51 3.94
N GLU A 119 -24.18 -0.96 3.68
CA GLU A 119 -25.41 -0.33 4.18
C GLU A 119 -25.48 -0.30 5.73
N TYR A 120 -25.09 -1.39 6.39
CA TYR A 120 -25.00 -1.42 7.86
C TYR A 120 -23.95 -0.46 8.41
N LEU A 121 -22.84 -0.31 7.67
CA LEU A 121 -21.77 0.60 8.04
C LEU A 121 -22.22 2.07 7.98
N TYR A 122 -23.13 2.43 7.08
CA TYR A 122 -23.65 3.81 6.99
C TYR A 122 -24.29 4.26 8.28
N SER A 123 -25.25 3.47 8.84
CA SER A 123 -25.92 3.79 10.10
C SER A 123 -24.96 3.82 11.28
N ALA A 124 -23.96 2.90 11.26
CA ALA A 124 -22.94 2.87 12.30
C ALA A 124 -22.06 4.12 12.28
N MET A 125 -21.75 4.67 11.11
CA MET A 125 -20.92 5.87 10.97
C MET A 125 -21.67 7.17 11.27
N GLU A 126 -22.95 7.26 10.92
CA GLU A 126 -23.72 8.51 11.08
C GLU A 126 -24.40 8.60 12.46
N ASP A 127 -25.04 7.52 12.87
CA ASP A 127 -25.94 7.50 14.02
C ASP A 127 -25.36 6.72 15.22
N TYR A 128 -24.18 6.10 15.08
CA TYR A 128 -23.59 5.21 16.08
C TYR A 128 -24.57 4.14 16.58
N ARG A 129 -25.28 3.52 15.63
CA ARG A 129 -26.21 2.42 15.89
C ARG A 129 -26.25 1.45 14.72
N ILE A 130 -26.70 0.24 15.00
CA ILE A 130 -26.86 -0.81 13.99
C ILE A 130 -28.18 -1.51 14.18
N ASP A 131 -28.91 -1.72 13.10
CA ASP A 131 -30.18 -2.42 13.09
C ASP A 131 -29.99 -3.86 12.62
N ILE A 132 -30.20 -4.85 13.49
CA ILE A 132 -30.02 -6.26 13.17
C ILE A 132 -31.38 -6.94 13.01
N MET A 133 -31.59 -7.58 11.85
CA MET A 133 -32.74 -8.45 11.62
C MET A 133 -32.50 -9.83 12.26
N ILE A 134 -33.33 -10.24 13.21
CA ILE A 134 -33.20 -11.51 13.93
C ILE A 134 -33.86 -12.66 13.19
N ASP A 135 -35.00 -12.43 12.50
CA ASP A 135 -35.75 -13.46 11.80
C ASP A 135 -36.03 -13.08 10.34
N LYS A 136 -36.33 -14.08 9.52
CA LYS A 136 -36.76 -13.90 8.13
C LYS A 136 -38.26 -14.20 8.00
N GLY A 137 -39.00 -13.41 7.22
CA GLY A 137 -40.41 -13.62 6.93
C GLY A 137 -41.35 -12.68 7.67
N PRO A 138 -42.67 -13.02 7.78
CA PRO A 138 -43.69 -12.14 8.37
C PRO A 138 -43.46 -11.81 9.84
N SER A 139 -42.65 -12.56 10.55
CA SER A 139 -42.29 -12.37 11.96
C SER A 139 -40.93 -11.71 12.15
N ALA A 140 -40.32 -11.19 11.10
CA ALA A 140 -39.02 -10.51 11.19
C ALA A 140 -39.09 -9.37 12.21
N ARG A 141 -38.12 -9.37 13.13
CA ARG A 141 -37.95 -8.33 14.14
C ARG A 141 -36.58 -7.69 13.93
N THR A 142 -36.55 -6.37 13.97
CA THR A 142 -35.32 -5.61 13.97
C THR A 142 -34.97 -5.24 15.42
N ILE A 143 -33.76 -5.52 15.84
CA ILE A 143 -33.22 -4.99 17.11
C ILE A 143 -32.20 -3.91 16.72
N GLN A 144 -32.41 -2.74 17.30
CA GLN A 144 -31.49 -1.63 17.25
C GLN A 144 -30.51 -1.75 18.41
N ILE A 145 -29.22 -1.64 18.10
CA ILE A 145 -28.12 -1.69 19.06
C ILE A 145 -27.36 -0.35 18.96
N ASP A 146 -27.31 0.37 20.08
CA ASP A 146 -26.49 1.57 20.19
C ASP A 146 -25.00 1.17 20.30
N LEU A 147 -24.15 1.91 19.64
CA LEU A 147 -22.70 1.71 19.58
C LEU A 147 -21.98 2.82 20.36
N ASN A 148 -20.85 2.49 20.94
CA ASN A 148 -19.94 3.52 21.40
C ASN A 148 -19.47 4.40 20.23
N HIS A 149 -19.25 5.69 20.49
CA HIS A 149 -18.60 6.55 19.50
C HIS A 149 -17.22 6.00 19.17
N PHE A 150 -16.90 5.89 17.90
CA PHE A 150 -15.66 5.33 17.40
C PHE A 150 -15.17 6.10 16.16
N THR A 151 -13.91 5.96 15.84
CA THR A 151 -13.35 6.46 14.61
C THR A 151 -13.18 5.31 13.61
N LEU A 152 -13.81 5.40 12.44
CA LEU A 152 -13.51 4.49 11.33
C LEU A 152 -12.37 5.04 10.51
N ILE A 153 -11.33 4.24 10.29
CA ILE A 153 -10.30 4.50 9.28
C ILE A 153 -10.44 3.48 8.17
N GLY A 154 -10.92 3.94 7.01
CA GLY A 154 -10.99 3.13 5.79
C GLY A 154 -9.72 3.26 4.98
N ALA A 155 -9.20 2.14 4.48
CA ALA A 155 -8.06 2.10 3.59
C ALA A 155 -8.43 1.52 2.22
N THR A 156 -7.92 2.11 1.15
CA THR A 156 -8.13 1.58 -0.20
C THR A 156 -7.01 1.97 -1.17
N THR A 157 -6.63 1.04 -2.03
CA THR A 157 -5.77 1.32 -3.20
C THR A 157 -6.59 1.77 -4.40
N ARG A 158 -7.90 1.55 -4.39
CA ARG A 158 -8.84 1.79 -5.50
C ARG A 158 -9.98 2.72 -5.08
N SER A 159 -9.65 3.98 -4.77
CA SER A 159 -10.65 4.96 -4.30
C SER A 159 -11.82 5.19 -5.27
N GLY A 160 -11.65 4.92 -6.56
CA GLY A 160 -12.70 5.01 -7.57
C GLY A 160 -13.75 3.89 -7.48
N LEU A 161 -13.49 2.80 -6.74
CA LEU A 161 -14.45 1.71 -6.52
C LEU A 161 -15.33 1.92 -5.28
N LEU A 162 -15.03 2.93 -4.45
CA LEU A 162 -15.89 3.27 -3.32
C LEU A 162 -17.19 3.89 -3.82
N THR A 163 -18.29 3.46 -3.22
CA THR A 163 -19.60 4.07 -3.48
C THR A 163 -19.60 5.53 -3.04
N SER A 164 -20.36 6.37 -3.74
CA SER A 164 -20.49 7.79 -3.36
C SER A 164 -21.06 7.99 -1.94
N PRO A 165 -22.06 7.20 -1.48
CA PRO A 165 -22.57 7.28 -0.12
C PRO A 165 -21.50 6.98 0.94
N LEU A 166 -20.69 5.93 0.76
CA LEU A 166 -19.64 5.60 1.71
C LEU A 166 -18.57 6.70 1.75
N ARG A 167 -18.14 7.16 0.60
CA ARG A 167 -17.12 8.22 0.51
C ARG A 167 -17.58 9.52 1.20
N ALA A 168 -18.86 9.90 1.09
CA ALA A 168 -19.39 11.13 1.67
C ALA A 168 -19.38 11.12 3.20
N ARG A 169 -19.32 9.94 3.84
CA ARG A 169 -19.30 9.77 5.29
C ARG A 169 -17.93 9.93 5.93
N PHE A 170 -16.89 9.99 5.13
CA PHE A 170 -15.55 10.29 5.63
C PHE A 170 -15.33 11.80 5.68
N GLY A 171 -15.23 12.36 6.88
CA GLY A 171 -14.96 13.77 7.11
C GLY A 171 -13.52 14.16 6.74
N ILE A 172 -12.59 13.20 6.87
CA ILE A 172 -11.17 13.40 6.60
C ILE A 172 -10.74 12.48 5.46
N ASN A 173 -10.27 13.09 4.35
CA ASN A 173 -9.81 12.34 3.18
C ASN A 173 -8.32 12.63 2.94
N CYS A 174 -7.48 11.59 3.00
CA CYS A 174 -6.04 11.70 2.85
C CYS A 174 -5.53 10.86 1.69
N HIS A 175 -5.00 11.51 0.66
CA HIS A 175 -4.30 10.87 -0.43
C HIS A 175 -2.82 10.74 -0.09
N LEU A 176 -2.28 9.52 -0.11
CA LEU A 176 -0.86 9.25 0.06
C LEU A 176 -0.21 9.11 -1.31
N GLU A 177 0.95 9.73 -1.44
CA GLU A 177 1.72 9.75 -2.69
C GLU A 177 3.02 8.94 -2.53
N TYR A 178 3.63 8.59 -3.66
CA TYR A 178 4.95 7.98 -3.64
C TYR A 178 5.97 8.90 -2.98
N TYR A 179 6.93 8.29 -2.29
CA TYR A 179 7.99 8.99 -1.58
C TYR A 179 9.14 9.35 -2.51
N ASP A 180 9.73 10.51 -2.28
CA ASP A 180 10.99 10.88 -2.91
C ASP A 180 12.14 10.01 -2.38
N ALA A 181 13.16 9.82 -3.22
CA ALA A 181 14.32 8.98 -2.88
C ALA A 181 15.05 9.46 -1.62
N ASP A 182 15.14 10.77 -1.38
CA ASP A 182 15.82 11.33 -0.22
C ASP A 182 15.09 11.01 1.09
N ILE A 183 13.74 11.06 1.07
CA ILE A 183 12.91 10.67 2.22
C ILE A 183 13.06 9.15 2.47
N LEU A 184 13.03 8.35 1.41
CA LEU A 184 13.25 6.89 1.53
C LEU A 184 14.64 6.55 2.04
N ALA A 185 15.69 7.27 1.63
CA ALA A 185 17.04 7.10 2.18
C ALA A 185 17.07 7.34 3.70
N GLY A 186 16.32 8.34 4.17
CA GLY A 186 16.12 8.57 5.61
C GLY A 186 15.43 7.39 6.31
N ILE A 187 14.38 6.82 5.69
CA ILE A 187 13.68 5.63 6.20
C ILE A 187 14.61 4.42 6.22
N VAL A 188 15.39 4.18 5.16
CA VAL A 188 16.37 3.09 5.09
C VAL A 188 17.40 3.21 6.20
N LYS A 189 17.97 4.40 6.43
CA LYS A 189 18.93 4.65 7.52
C LYS A 189 18.32 4.42 8.90
N ARG A 190 17.08 4.86 9.14
CA ARG A 190 16.36 4.59 10.38
C ARG A 190 16.14 3.08 10.56
N SER A 191 15.70 2.39 9.53
CA SER A 191 15.45 0.95 9.55
C SER A 191 16.74 0.15 9.76
N ALA A 192 17.85 0.54 9.13
CA ALA A 192 19.17 -0.07 9.33
C ALA A 192 19.62 0.03 10.80
N ARG A 193 19.42 1.20 11.45
CA ARG A 193 19.70 1.36 12.89
C ARG A 193 18.86 0.42 13.76
N LEU A 194 17.57 0.27 13.46
CA LEU A 194 16.67 -0.66 14.19
C LEU A 194 17.05 -2.13 13.97
N LEU A 195 17.63 -2.45 12.83
CA LEU A 195 18.15 -3.78 12.51
C LEU A 195 19.58 -4.01 12.99
N ASN A 196 20.20 -3.02 13.67
CA ASN A 196 21.59 -3.04 14.13
C ASN A 196 22.59 -3.31 12.98
N VAL A 197 22.38 -2.68 11.82
CA VAL A 197 23.26 -2.79 10.64
C VAL A 197 23.82 -1.42 10.31
N GLU A 198 25.14 -1.36 10.13
CA GLU A 198 25.83 -0.16 9.67
C GLU A 198 25.62 0.01 8.16
N ILE A 199 25.15 1.19 7.74
CA ILE A 199 24.93 1.54 6.34
C ILE A 199 25.50 2.93 6.04
N ASN A 200 26.20 3.08 4.90
CA ASN A 200 26.67 4.39 4.47
C ASN A 200 25.58 5.14 3.67
N GLU A 201 25.77 6.46 3.54
CA GLU A 201 24.81 7.35 2.86
C GLU A 201 24.55 6.94 1.41
N LYS A 202 25.63 6.60 0.67
CA LYS A 202 25.51 6.24 -0.75
C LYS A 202 24.72 4.95 -0.95
N ALA A 203 24.92 3.95 -0.10
CA ALA A 203 24.16 2.69 -0.12
C ALA A 203 22.67 2.92 0.22
N ALA A 204 22.40 3.75 1.23
CA ALA A 204 21.02 4.09 1.58
C ALA A 204 20.29 4.79 0.43
N CYS A 205 20.95 5.75 -0.24
CA CYS A 205 20.40 6.41 -1.43
C CYS A 205 20.19 5.44 -2.60
N GLU A 206 21.11 4.48 -2.82
CA GLU A 206 21.00 3.49 -3.89
C GLU A 206 19.80 2.55 -3.66
N ILE A 207 19.62 2.03 -2.43
CA ILE A 207 18.45 1.24 -2.06
C ILE A 207 17.17 2.06 -2.23
N ALA A 208 17.18 3.31 -1.77
CA ALA A 208 16.02 4.20 -1.86
C ALA A 208 15.57 4.47 -3.30
N ARG A 209 16.50 4.73 -4.21
CA ARG A 209 16.21 4.96 -5.64
C ARG A 209 15.54 3.76 -6.29
N ARG A 210 15.97 2.54 -5.95
CA ARG A 210 15.41 1.31 -6.52
C ARG A 210 14.16 0.81 -5.76
N SER A 211 13.66 1.59 -4.78
CA SER A 211 12.50 1.20 -3.94
C SER A 211 11.12 1.63 -4.47
N ARG A 212 11.05 2.05 -5.73
CA ARG A 212 9.79 2.43 -6.40
C ARG A 212 8.94 3.48 -5.65
N GLY A 213 9.58 4.33 -4.86
CA GLY A 213 8.88 5.33 -4.07
C GLY A 213 8.06 4.76 -2.90
N THR A 214 8.32 3.52 -2.45
CA THR A 214 7.54 2.90 -1.36
C THR A 214 8.40 2.43 -0.18
N PRO A 215 8.04 2.81 1.05
CA PRO A 215 8.74 2.35 2.26
C PRO A 215 8.77 0.83 2.43
N ARG A 216 7.70 0.13 2.02
CA ARG A 216 7.62 -1.34 2.09
C ARG A 216 8.73 -1.99 1.26
N ILE A 217 8.92 -1.54 0.00
CA ILE A 217 9.96 -2.07 -0.87
C ILE A 217 11.34 -1.67 -0.33
N ALA A 218 11.52 -0.42 0.12
CA ALA A 218 12.78 0.04 0.70
C ALA A 218 13.25 -0.84 1.86
N ASN A 219 12.35 -1.16 2.80
CA ASN A 219 12.64 -2.05 3.91
C ASN A 219 12.90 -3.49 3.47
N ALA A 220 12.15 -4.00 2.49
CA ALA A 220 12.38 -5.33 1.93
C ALA A 220 13.77 -5.43 1.27
N LEU A 221 14.15 -4.44 0.46
CA LEU A 221 15.46 -4.38 -0.18
C LEU A 221 16.58 -4.26 0.87
N LEU A 222 16.42 -3.40 1.87
CA LEU A 222 17.40 -3.27 2.95
C LEU A 222 17.67 -4.61 3.64
N ARG A 223 16.64 -5.40 3.95
CA ARG A 223 16.82 -6.73 4.56
C ARG A 223 17.60 -7.67 3.64
N ARG A 224 17.27 -7.70 2.35
CA ARG A 224 18.01 -8.55 1.40
C ARG A 224 19.46 -8.09 1.26
N VAL A 225 19.71 -6.79 1.11
CA VAL A 225 21.08 -6.25 1.04
C VAL A 225 21.87 -6.56 2.31
N ARG A 226 21.23 -6.49 3.49
CA ARG A 226 21.86 -6.91 4.76
C ARG A 226 22.30 -8.37 4.71
N ASP A 227 21.46 -9.27 4.17
CA ASP A 227 21.82 -10.67 4.06
C ASP A 227 23.08 -10.89 3.20
N PHE A 228 23.20 -10.12 2.09
CA PHE A 228 24.40 -10.12 1.27
C PHE A 228 25.61 -9.55 2.02
N ALA A 229 25.44 -8.45 2.75
CA ALA A 229 26.53 -7.85 3.53
C ALA A 229 27.07 -8.81 4.59
N GLN A 230 26.20 -9.58 5.25
CA GLN A 230 26.60 -10.56 6.24
C GLN A 230 27.33 -11.77 5.66
N VAL A 231 26.98 -12.21 4.45
CA VAL A 231 27.53 -13.44 3.84
C VAL A 231 28.73 -13.16 2.93
N LYS A 232 28.71 -12.02 2.24
CA LYS A 232 29.73 -11.66 1.22
C LYS A 232 30.67 -10.53 1.65
N GLY A 233 30.31 -9.79 2.69
CA GLY A 233 31.08 -8.66 3.23
C GLY A 233 31.44 -8.86 4.71
N ASP A 234 31.70 -7.75 5.38
CA ASP A 234 32.03 -7.65 6.80
C ASP A 234 30.81 -7.35 7.70
N GLY A 235 29.61 -7.42 7.13
CA GLY A 235 28.35 -7.10 7.81
C GLY A 235 27.92 -5.64 7.68
N LYS A 236 28.71 -4.79 7.03
CA LYS A 236 28.39 -3.39 6.74
C LYS A 236 27.81 -3.26 5.33
N ILE A 237 26.89 -2.32 5.15
CA ILE A 237 26.28 -2.04 3.86
C ILE A 237 26.94 -0.79 3.29
N ASP A 238 27.89 -0.97 2.38
CA ASP A 238 28.43 0.08 1.53
C ASP A 238 27.78 0.08 0.15
N LEU A 239 28.19 1.01 -0.72
CA LEU A 239 27.62 1.15 -2.05
C LEU A 239 27.88 -0.08 -2.92
N GLU A 240 29.08 -0.68 -2.81
CA GLU A 240 29.50 -1.82 -3.62
C GLU A 240 28.65 -3.05 -3.29
N ILE A 241 28.50 -3.37 -2.02
CA ILE A 241 27.65 -4.50 -1.58
C ILE A 241 26.18 -4.25 -1.90
N ALA A 242 25.70 -2.99 -1.78
CA ALA A 242 24.31 -2.65 -2.13
C ALA A 242 24.05 -2.86 -3.63
N GLN A 243 24.93 -2.38 -4.50
CA GLN A 243 24.82 -2.58 -5.96
C GLN A 243 24.90 -4.05 -6.32
N TYR A 244 25.88 -4.78 -5.80
CA TYR A 244 26.01 -6.22 -6.02
C TYR A 244 24.75 -6.99 -5.61
N ALA A 245 24.20 -6.70 -4.45
CA ALA A 245 23.00 -7.38 -3.97
C ALA A 245 21.77 -7.08 -4.84
N LEU A 246 21.58 -5.81 -5.22
CA LEU A 246 20.44 -5.39 -6.05
C LEU A 246 20.51 -5.98 -7.45
N GLU A 247 21.71 -6.06 -8.04
CA GLU A 247 21.94 -6.74 -9.33
C GLU A 247 21.68 -8.25 -9.21
N ALA A 248 22.16 -8.90 -8.17
CA ALA A 248 21.90 -10.33 -7.92
C ALA A 248 20.40 -10.64 -7.71
N LEU A 249 19.63 -9.67 -7.23
CA LEU A 249 18.18 -9.75 -7.11
C LEU A 249 17.43 -9.37 -8.40
N ASN A 250 18.15 -9.09 -9.51
CA ASN A 250 17.60 -8.61 -10.77
C ASN A 250 16.77 -7.33 -10.66
N ILE A 251 17.18 -6.42 -9.78
CA ILE A 251 16.55 -5.11 -9.62
C ILE A 251 17.45 -4.09 -10.32
N ASP A 252 16.95 -3.49 -11.36
CA ASP A 252 17.71 -2.56 -12.18
C ASP A 252 17.80 -1.14 -11.56
N THR A 253 18.42 -0.22 -12.28
CA THR A 253 18.64 1.17 -11.83
C THR A 253 17.34 1.98 -11.66
N PHE A 254 16.24 1.57 -12.27
CA PHE A 254 14.92 2.15 -12.12
C PHE A 254 14.07 1.41 -11.06
N GLY A 255 14.62 0.38 -10.42
CA GLY A 255 13.90 -0.45 -9.48
C GLY A 255 12.94 -1.44 -10.15
N LEU A 256 13.06 -1.67 -11.46
CA LEU A 256 12.28 -2.68 -12.15
C LEU A 256 12.85 -4.06 -11.86
N ASP A 257 11.96 -5.01 -11.58
CA ASP A 257 12.30 -6.41 -11.37
C ASP A 257 12.16 -7.22 -12.66
N GLN A 258 12.39 -8.53 -12.54
CA GLN A 258 12.29 -9.45 -13.67
C GLN A 258 10.88 -9.49 -14.28
N ILE A 259 9.83 -9.30 -13.46
CA ILE A 259 8.44 -9.37 -13.95
C ILE A 259 8.06 -8.08 -14.67
N ASP A 260 8.49 -6.91 -14.17
CA ASP A 260 8.32 -5.64 -14.88
C ASP A 260 8.97 -5.69 -16.26
N ASN A 261 10.22 -6.12 -16.30
CA ASN A 261 10.95 -6.24 -17.56
C ASN A 261 10.29 -7.26 -18.51
N LYS A 262 9.80 -8.39 -17.98
CA LYS A 262 9.02 -9.36 -18.76
C LYS A 262 7.71 -8.75 -19.31
N LEU A 263 7.04 -7.89 -18.53
CA LEU A 263 5.83 -7.19 -18.97
C LEU A 263 6.15 -6.23 -20.13
N LEU A 264 7.17 -5.40 -19.99
CA LEU A 264 7.62 -4.49 -21.05
C LEU A 264 8.03 -5.24 -22.31
N LEU A 265 8.82 -6.31 -22.17
CA LEU A 265 9.22 -7.18 -23.28
C LEU A 265 8.01 -7.84 -23.95
N THR A 266 7.03 -8.28 -23.18
CA THR A 266 5.81 -8.86 -23.73
C THR A 266 5.05 -7.87 -24.60
N ILE A 267 4.87 -6.63 -24.14
CA ILE A 267 4.21 -5.58 -24.94
C ILE A 267 5.02 -5.26 -26.19
N ILE A 268 6.33 -5.11 -26.07
CA ILE A 268 7.20 -4.71 -27.18
C ILE A 268 7.35 -5.83 -28.22
N ASP A 269 7.73 -7.03 -27.80
CA ASP A 269 8.13 -8.10 -28.72
C ASP A 269 6.93 -8.88 -29.27
N LYS A 270 5.96 -9.19 -28.41
CA LYS A 270 4.78 -9.98 -28.84
C LYS A 270 3.70 -9.12 -29.46
N PHE A 271 3.56 -7.86 -29.02
CA PHE A 271 2.46 -6.99 -29.44
C PHE A 271 2.93 -5.70 -30.12
N ARG A 272 4.17 -5.65 -30.60
CA ARG A 272 4.75 -4.53 -31.38
C ARG A 272 4.64 -3.17 -30.68
N GLY A 273 4.75 -3.16 -29.34
CA GLY A 273 4.62 -1.95 -28.52
C GLY A 273 3.19 -1.57 -28.12
N GLY A 274 2.20 -2.32 -28.57
CA GLY A 274 0.79 -2.07 -28.25
C GLY A 274 0.03 -1.29 -29.35
N PRO A 275 -1.23 -0.88 -29.10
CA PRO A 275 -1.99 -1.10 -27.86
C PRO A 275 -2.44 -2.56 -27.66
N VAL A 276 -2.34 -3.06 -26.43
CA VAL A 276 -2.71 -4.43 -26.07
C VAL A 276 -3.57 -4.48 -24.81
N GLY A 277 -4.62 -5.28 -24.80
CA GLY A 277 -5.53 -5.43 -23.66
C GLY A 277 -4.87 -6.13 -22.47
N LEU A 278 -5.28 -5.76 -21.23
CA LEU A 278 -4.74 -6.31 -19.99
C LEU A 278 -4.81 -7.85 -19.94
N ASN A 279 -5.97 -8.42 -20.25
CA ASN A 279 -6.16 -9.88 -20.22
C ASN A 279 -5.26 -10.61 -21.25
N THR A 280 -4.99 -9.97 -22.38
CA THR A 280 -4.08 -10.50 -23.39
C THR A 280 -2.64 -10.54 -22.90
N ILE A 281 -2.20 -9.46 -22.22
CA ILE A 281 -0.90 -9.40 -21.58
C ILE A 281 -0.78 -10.48 -20.49
N ALA A 282 -1.78 -10.55 -19.61
CA ALA A 282 -1.85 -11.52 -18.52
C ALA A 282 -1.70 -12.95 -19.01
N THR A 283 -2.50 -13.33 -20.02
CA THR A 283 -2.40 -14.64 -20.66
C THR A 283 -1.02 -14.89 -21.27
N ALA A 284 -0.45 -13.88 -21.96
CA ALA A 284 0.86 -14.02 -22.62
C ALA A 284 2.03 -14.15 -21.62
N MET A 285 1.86 -13.64 -20.40
CA MET A 285 2.83 -13.74 -19.32
C MET A 285 2.62 -14.95 -18.39
N GLY A 286 1.41 -15.55 -18.42
CA GLY A 286 1.00 -16.55 -17.43
C GLY A 286 0.79 -15.96 -16.03
N GLU A 287 0.27 -14.72 -15.95
CA GLU A 287 0.05 -13.96 -14.72
C GLU A 287 -1.43 -13.59 -14.58
N ASP A 288 -1.88 -13.28 -13.35
CA ASP A 288 -3.23 -12.75 -13.13
C ASP A 288 -3.36 -11.30 -13.59
N ALA A 289 -4.48 -10.98 -14.24
CA ALA A 289 -4.73 -9.63 -14.76
C ALA A 289 -4.83 -8.57 -13.64
N GLY A 290 -5.44 -8.93 -12.51
CA GLY A 290 -5.52 -8.07 -11.33
C GLY A 290 -4.14 -7.79 -10.74
N THR A 291 -3.28 -8.79 -10.68
CA THR A 291 -1.88 -8.63 -10.22
C THR A 291 -1.11 -7.65 -11.10
N ILE A 292 -1.27 -7.74 -12.42
CA ILE A 292 -0.62 -6.78 -13.33
C ILE A 292 -1.15 -5.37 -13.09
N GLU A 293 -2.48 -5.19 -13.00
CA GLU A 293 -3.12 -3.88 -12.83
C GLU A 293 -2.82 -3.24 -11.48
N ASP A 294 -2.71 -4.02 -10.41
CA ASP A 294 -2.57 -3.49 -9.04
C ASP A 294 -1.13 -3.36 -8.57
N VAL A 295 -0.24 -4.23 -9.06
CA VAL A 295 1.13 -4.32 -8.52
C VAL A 295 2.17 -3.72 -9.48
N TYR A 296 2.11 -4.06 -10.78
CA TYR A 296 3.15 -3.69 -11.74
C TYR A 296 2.81 -2.42 -12.52
N GLU A 297 1.61 -2.34 -13.07
CA GLU A 297 1.18 -1.24 -13.95
C GLU A 297 1.30 0.15 -13.30
N PRO A 298 0.92 0.38 -12.02
CA PRO A 298 0.94 1.72 -11.44
C PRO A 298 2.32 2.37 -11.43
N TYR A 299 3.34 1.60 -11.11
CA TYR A 299 4.71 2.11 -11.11
C TYR A 299 5.24 2.35 -12.51
N LEU A 300 4.99 1.43 -13.43
CA LEU A 300 5.41 1.55 -14.83
C LEU A 300 4.74 2.74 -15.54
N ILE A 301 3.48 3.06 -15.19
CA ILE A 301 2.79 4.25 -15.68
C ILE A 301 3.41 5.51 -15.08
N LYS A 302 3.62 5.53 -13.75
CA LYS A 302 4.20 6.67 -13.04
C LYS A 302 5.58 7.04 -13.60
N GLU A 303 6.43 6.07 -13.84
CA GLU A 303 7.77 6.28 -14.39
C GLU A 303 7.76 6.50 -15.92
N GLY A 304 6.59 6.36 -16.56
CA GLY A 304 6.42 6.63 -17.98
C GLY A 304 6.91 5.51 -18.91
N PHE A 305 7.06 4.28 -18.44
CA PHE A 305 7.41 3.12 -19.28
C PHE A 305 6.25 2.64 -20.14
N ILE A 306 5.03 2.71 -19.60
CA ILE A 306 3.80 2.36 -20.31
C ILE A 306 2.77 3.50 -20.20
N LYS A 307 1.86 3.56 -21.15
CA LYS A 307 0.68 4.44 -21.10
C LYS A 307 -0.58 3.61 -21.27
N ARG A 308 -1.65 4.02 -20.58
CA ARG A 308 -2.97 3.44 -20.69
C ARG A 308 -3.80 4.23 -21.71
N THR A 309 -4.32 3.54 -22.71
CA THR A 309 -5.17 4.12 -23.72
C THR A 309 -6.54 3.41 -23.74
N PRO A 310 -7.59 3.98 -24.38
CA PRO A 310 -8.88 3.30 -24.49
C PRO A 310 -8.80 1.92 -25.18
N ARG A 311 -7.77 1.69 -26.02
CA ARG A 311 -7.55 0.42 -26.71
C ARG A 311 -6.65 -0.56 -25.96
N GLY A 312 -6.00 -0.14 -24.88
CA GLY A 312 -5.10 -0.98 -24.09
C GLY A 312 -3.84 -0.26 -23.63
N ARG A 313 -2.81 -1.05 -23.34
CA ARG A 313 -1.50 -0.60 -22.84
C ARG A 313 -0.53 -0.49 -24.00
N GLU A 314 0.26 0.57 -23.99
CA GLU A 314 1.30 0.82 -25.00
C GLU A 314 2.63 1.11 -24.30
N ALA A 315 3.71 0.52 -24.81
CA ALA A 315 5.07 0.85 -24.40
C ALA A 315 5.49 2.22 -24.93
N THR A 316 6.21 2.98 -24.12
CA THR A 316 6.73 4.31 -24.50
C THR A 316 8.14 4.19 -25.07
N GLU A 317 8.66 5.28 -25.63
CA GLU A 317 10.06 5.35 -26.06
C GLU A 317 11.06 5.05 -24.92
N LEU A 318 10.68 5.44 -23.67
CA LEU A 318 11.49 5.15 -22.49
C LEU A 318 11.63 3.64 -22.27
N ALA A 319 10.54 2.87 -22.45
CA ALA A 319 10.59 1.40 -22.33
C ALA A 319 11.49 0.77 -23.38
N TYR A 320 11.44 1.24 -24.62
CA TYR A 320 12.33 0.76 -25.69
C TYR A 320 13.79 1.07 -25.37
N LYS A 321 14.07 2.32 -24.97
CA LYS A 321 15.42 2.75 -24.60
C LYS A 321 15.98 1.94 -23.42
N HIS A 322 15.15 1.72 -22.41
CA HIS A 322 15.52 0.95 -21.22
C HIS A 322 15.94 -0.49 -21.58
N LEU A 323 15.20 -1.13 -22.48
CA LEU A 323 15.46 -2.51 -22.92
C LEU A 323 16.47 -2.60 -24.08
N GLY A 324 17.07 -1.48 -24.47
CA GLY A 324 18.02 -1.44 -25.60
C GLY A 324 17.41 -1.77 -26.95
N LYS A 325 16.09 -1.50 -27.12
CA LYS A 325 15.32 -1.79 -28.35
C LYS A 325 15.01 -0.52 -29.11
N THR A 326 14.79 -0.67 -30.41
CA THR A 326 14.38 0.44 -31.27
C THR A 326 12.86 0.39 -31.45
N PRO A 327 12.11 1.51 -31.26
CA PRO A 327 10.70 1.56 -31.61
C PRO A 327 10.50 1.16 -33.07
N LEU A 328 9.47 0.37 -33.34
CA LEU A 328 9.08 0.08 -34.72
C LEU A 328 8.62 1.40 -35.35
N SER A 329 9.34 1.87 -36.36
CA SER A 329 8.97 3.08 -37.10
C SER A 329 7.55 2.92 -37.65
N ALA A 330 6.74 4.00 -37.53
CA ALA A 330 5.38 4.05 -38.05
C ALA A 330 5.26 3.92 -39.59
N ASP A 331 6.40 3.79 -40.30
CA ASP A 331 6.52 3.72 -41.78
C ASP A 331 6.31 2.31 -42.36
N GLY A 332 5.58 1.44 -41.70
CA GLY A 332 5.16 0.14 -42.24
C GLY A 332 3.91 0.17 -43.14
N GLN A 333 3.34 1.33 -43.45
CA GLN A 333 2.34 1.50 -44.50
C GLN A 333 3.01 1.96 -45.79
N GLN A 334 3.74 1.07 -46.44
CA GLN A 334 3.93 1.20 -47.89
C GLN A 334 2.55 0.99 -48.54
N SER A 335 2.01 2.06 -49.12
CA SER A 335 0.87 2.04 -50.00
C SER A 335 1.14 1.02 -51.12
N MET A 336 0.40 -0.06 -51.12
CA MET A 336 0.19 -0.79 -52.38
C MET A 336 -0.91 -0.08 -53.16
N PHE A 337 -0.51 0.76 -54.09
CA PHE A 337 -1.21 1.05 -55.32
C PHE A 337 -0.20 1.02 -56.47
#